data_b3cfe12f282e618a82dca86546dcfb60
#
_entry.id   b3cfe12f282e618a82dca86546dcfb60
#
_cell.length_a   1.000
_cell.length_b   1.000
_cell.length_c   1.000
_cell.angle_alpha   90.00
_cell.angle_beta   90.00
_cell.angle_gamma   90.00
#
_symmetry.space_group_name_H-M   'P 1'
#
loop_
_entity.id
_entity.type
_entity.pdbx_description
1 polymer ?
#
loop_
_entity_poly.entity_id
_entity_poly.type
_entity_poly.pdbx_seq_one_letter_code
_entity_poly.pdbx_strand_id
1 'polypeptide(L)'
;ANVNLNVVHAYKVGRFLGWYYGREHKARIIIGKDTRRSSYMFEDALSSGLTASGADVYLLHVTPTPSVSYVVRTEDFDCGIMISASHNPYYDNGLKVINGKGHKLEAEIEEKIEAYIDSPEDTLPMATREKIGCTVDYAIGRHRYIGYLMSLATRSFKNVRVGLDCANGSSYSVAKGVFDALGAKTYAIGMEPNGININDG
;
A
#
# COMPACT_ATOMS: atom_id res chain seq x y z
N ALA A 1 4.29 10.11 -12.60
CA ALA A 1 3.74 8.88 -13.20
C ALA A 1 3.75 8.96 -14.72
N ASN A 2 3.85 7.82 -15.40
CA ASN A 2 3.90 7.66 -16.87
C ASN A 2 5.08 8.38 -17.57
N VAL A 3 6.12 8.72 -16.82
CA VAL A 3 7.41 9.19 -17.35
C VAL A 3 8.46 8.10 -17.06
N ASN A 4 8.95 8.02 -15.83
CA ASN A 4 9.93 6.99 -15.44
C ASN A 4 9.25 5.72 -14.91
N LEU A 5 8.17 5.86 -14.12
CA LEU A 5 7.32 4.78 -13.65
C LEU A 5 5.98 4.80 -14.42
N ASN A 6 5.63 3.69 -15.07
CA ASN A 6 4.41 3.52 -15.85
C ASN A 6 3.69 2.21 -15.49
N VAL A 7 2.52 1.98 -16.10
CA VAL A 7 1.70 0.79 -15.84
C VAL A 7 2.40 -0.52 -16.19
N VAL A 8 3.25 -0.54 -17.20
CA VAL A 8 3.99 -1.75 -17.60
C VAL A 8 5.01 -2.12 -16.53
N HIS A 9 5.72 -1.13 -15.99
CA HIS A 9 6.64 -1.36 -14.87
C HIS A 9 5.90 -1.89 -13.64
N ALA A 10 4.78 -1.28 -13.27
CA ALA A 10 3.98 -1.73 -12.13
C ALA A 10 3.44 -3.16 -12.35
N TYR A 11 2.94 -3.47 -13.54
CA TYR A 11 2.52 -4.81 -13.90
C TYR A 11 3.67 -5.81 -13.76
N LYS A 12 4.87 -5.51 -14.27
CA LYS A 12 6.04 -6.37 -14.13
C LYS A 12 6.47 -6.57 -12.68
N VAL A 13 6.43 -5.51 -11.85
CA VAL A 13 6.66 -5.66 -10.40
C VAL A 13 5.67 -6.67 -9.80
N GLY A 14 4.40 -6.54 -10.14
CA GLY A 14 3.37 -7.50 -9.71
C GLY A 14 3.65 -8.93 -10.21
N ARG A 15 4.03 -9.10 -11.49
CA ARG A 15 4.41 -10.38 -12.08
C ARG A 15 5.54 -11.04 -11.29
N PHE A 16 6.61 -10.27 -11.05
CA PHE A 16 7.78 -10.78 -10.34
C PHE A 16 7.45 -11.18 -8.90
N LEU A 17 6.80 -10.31 -8.14
CA LEU A 17 6.49 -10.57 -6.74
C LEU A 17 5.51 -11.75 -6.58
N GLY A 18 4.48 -11.84 -7.42
CA GLY A 18 3.54 -12.94 -7.40
C GLY A 18 4.21 -14.28 -7.70
N TRP A 19 5.11 -14.30 -8.68
CA TRP A 19 5.93 -15.49 -8.98
C TRP A 19 6.92 -15.79 -7.86
N TYR A 20 7.64 -14.78 -7.36
CA TYR A 20 8.72 -14.97 -6.39
C TYR A 20 8.22 -15.56 -5.07
N TYR A 21 7.15 -15.02 -4.53
CA TYR A 21 6.54 -15.51 -3.28
C TYR A 21 5.63 -16.72 -3.51
N GLY A 22 5.14 -16.92 -4.73
CA GLY A 22 4.24 -18.02 -5.09
C GLY A 22 4.90 -19.36 -5.40
N ARG A 23 6.22 -19.51 -5.20
CA ARG A 23 6.97 -20.72 -5.58
C ARG A 23 6.65 -21.95 -4.74
N GLU A 24 6.33 -21.76 -3.48
CA GLU A 24 6.11 -22.86 -2.51
C GLU A 24 4.65 -22.94 -2.04
N HIS A 25 3.94 -21.85 -2.07
CA HIS A 25 2.54 -21.74 -1.66
C HIS A 25 1.83 -20.65 -2.48
N LYS A 26 0.52 -20.53 -2.32
CA LYS A 26 -0.22 -19.43 -2.93
C LYS A 26 0.07 -18.12 -2.20
N ALA A 27 0.80 -17.22 -2.84
CA ALA A 27 1.22 -15.98 -2.22
C ALA A 27 0.02 -15.08 -1.85
N ARG A 28 0.13 -14.41 -0.71
CA ARG A 28 -0.82 -13.42 -0.20
C ARG A 28 -0.12 -12.07 -0.11
N ILE A 29 -0.52 -11.13 -0.95
CA ILE A 29 0.16 -9.84 -1.08
C ILE A 29 -0.82 -8.71 -0.83
N ILE A 30 -0.42 -7.76 0.01
CA ILE A 30 -1.27 -6.64 0.38
C ILE A 30 -0.84 -5.37 -0.35
N ILE A 31 -1.80 -4.56 -0.78
CA ILE A 31 -1.54 -3.27 -1.43
C ILE A 31 -2.22 -2.16 -0.64
N GLY A 32 -1.45 -1.13 -0.30
CA GLY A 32 -1.94 0.16 0.17
C GLY A 32 -1.55 1.27 -0.79
N LYS A 33 -2.29 2.35 -0.80
CA LYS A 33 -2.04 3.51 -1.66
C LYS A 33 -2.27 4.83 -0.95
N ASP A 34 -1.65 5.89 -1.46
CA ASP A 34 -2.00 7.24 -1.07
C ASP A 34 -3.17 7.80 -1.91
N THR A 35 -3.46 9.08 -1.71
CA THR A 35 -4.62 9.75 -2.31
C THR A 35 -4.41 10.20 -3.76
N ARG A 36 -3.23 10.01 -4.34
CA ARG A 36 -2.89 10.45 -5.70
C ARG A 36 -3.78 9.76 -6.74
N ARG A 37 -4.17 10.50 -7.76
CA ARG A 37 -4.96 9.95 -8.89
C ARG A 37 -4.24 8.77 -9.56
N SER A 38 -2.92 8.85 -9.75
CA SER A 38 -2.12 7.78 -10.36
C SER A 38 -2.00 6.52 -9.50
N SER A 39 -2.27 6.61 -8.19
CA SER A 39 -2.20 5.46 -7.30
C SER A 39 -3.24 4.39 -7.64
N TYR A 40 -4.40 4.78 -8.14
CA TYR A 40 -5.44 3.84 -8.61
C TYR A 40 -4.95 3.07 -9.85
N MET A 41 -4.41 3.77 -10.83
CA MET A 41 -3.84 3.16 -12.03
C MET A 41 -2.74 2.14 -11.71
N PHE A 42 -1.85 2.47 -10.77
CA PHE A 42 -0.79 1.55 -10.34
C PHE A 42 -1.31 0.37 -9.51
N GLU A 43 -2.32 0.56 -8.69
CA GLU A 43 -2.98 -0.53 -7.95
C GLU A 43 -3.56 -1.56 -8.92
N ASP A 44 -4.26 -1.11 -9.96
CA ASP A 44 -4.86 -1.98 -10.97
C ASP A 44 -3.78 -2.75 -11.75
N ALA A 45 -2.70 -2.07 -12.16
CA ALA A 45 -1.59 -2.70 -12.88
C ALA A 45 -0.85 -3.75 -12.01
N LEU A 46 -0.54 -3.42 -10.76
CA LEU A 46 0.07 -4.35 -9.80
C LEU A 46 -0.83 -5.55 -9.56
N SER A 47 -2.12 -5.31 -9.30
CA SER A 47 -3.09 -6.38 -9.04
C SER A 47 -3.20 -7.34 -10.22
N SER A 48 -3.21 -6.81 -11.45
CA SER A 48 -3.22 -7.63 -12.66
C SER A 48 -1.97 -8.50 -12.78
N GLY A 49 -0.78 -7.94 -12.53
CA GLY A 49 0.48 -8.68 -12.56
C GLY A 49 0.56 -9.77 -11.50
N LEU A 50 0.16 -9.45 -10.26
CA LEU A 50 0.15 -10.37 -9.13
C LEU A 50 -0.80 -11.54 -9.37
N THR A 51 -2.03 -11.27 -9.76
CA THR A 51 -3.05 -12.32 -9.99
C THR A 51 -2.71 -13.18 -11.20
N ALA A 52 -2.13 -12.60 -12.26
CA ALA A 52 -1.61 -13.35 -13.41
C ALA A 52 -0.47 -14.30 -13.04
N SER A 53 0.26 -14.03 -11.96
CA SER A 53 1.30 -14.91 -11.42
C SER A 53 0.79 -15.87 -10.32
N GLY A 54 -0.51 -15.83 -9.99
CA GLY A 54 -1.16 -16.75 -9.05
C GLY A 54 -1.27 -16.24 -7.61
N ALA A 55 -0.81 -15.02 -7.31
CA ALA A 55 -0.94 -14.45 -5.98
C ALA A 55 -2.35 -13.91 -5.72
N ASP A 56 -2.86 -14.08 -4.51
CA ASP A 56 -4.05 -13.37 -4.05
C ASP A 56 -3.67 -11.98 -3.53
N VAL A 57 -4.40 -10.96 -3.98
CA VAL A 57 -4.13 -9.55 -3.71
C VAL A 57 -5.16 -8.98 -2.75
N TYR A 58 -4.71 -8.39 -1.66
CA TYR A 58 -5.56 -7.82 -0.62
C TYR A 58 -5.44 -6.31 -0.62
N LEU A 59 -6.53 -5.60 -0.88
CA LEU A 59 -6.54 -4.15 -1.03
C LEU A 59 -6.90 -3.46 0.29
N LEU A 60 -5.94 -2.73 0.87
CA LEU A 60 -6.17 -1.83 2.01
C LEU A 60 -6.78 -0.50 1.59
N HIS A 61 -6.78 -0.20 0.29
CA HIS A 61 -7.17 1.10 -0.26
C HIS A 61 -6.28 2.24 0.27
N VAL A 62 -6.85 3.44 0.41
CA VAL A 62 -6.10 4.61 0.90
C VAL A 62 -5.74 4.42 2.38
N THR A 63 -4.44 4.33 2.65
CA THR A 63 -3.88 4.09 3.98
C THR A 63 -2.43 4.57 4.05
N PRO A 64 -1.89 4.96 5.22
CA PRO A 64 -0.49 5.35 5.34
C PRO A 64 0.46 4.15 5.30
N THR A 65 1.70 4.38 4.87
CA THR A 65 2.74 3.34 4.76
C THR A 65 2.89 2.47 6.01
N PRO A 66 2.87 3.02 7.25
CA PRO A 66 2.96 2.18 8.46
C PRO A 66 1.81 1.19 8.61
N SER A 67 0.63 1.47 8.06
CA SER A 67 -0.50 0.55 8.06
C SER A 67 -0.19 -0.71 7.25
N VAL A 68 0.42 -0.55 6.05
CA VAL A 68 0.84 -1.69 5.22
C VAL A 68 1.86 -2.54 5.98
N SER A 69 2.91 -1.92 6.52
CA SER A 69 3.94 -2.61 7.30
C SER A 69 3.36 -3.35 8.52
N TYR A 70 2.42 -2.72 9.23
CA TYR A 70 1.75 -3.34 10.37
C TYR A 70 0.96 -4.58 9.96
N VAL A 71 0.10 -4.46 8.95
CA VAL A 71 -0.77 -5.57 8.52
C VAL A 71 0.05 -6.72 7.96
N VAL A 72 1.08 -6.44 7.16
CA VAL A 72 1.96 -7.50 6.62
C VAL A 72 2.51 -8.38 7.73
N ARG A 73 3.13 -7.80 8.73
CA ARG A 73 3.81 -8.55 9.81
C ARG A 73 2.87 -9.19 10.82
N THR A 74 1.64 -8.71 10.97
CA THR A 74 0.70 -9.18 12.01
C THR A 74 -0.33 -10.18 11.48
N GLU A 75 -0.44 -10.32 10.18
CA GLU A 75 -1.45 -11.17 9.55
C GLU A 75 -0.84 -12.14 8.51
N ASP A 76 0.46 -12.40 8.62
CA ASP A 76 1.20 -13.40 7.83
C ASP A 76 1.03 -13.23 6.31
N PHE A 77 1.16 -11.98 5.82
CA PHE A 77 1.28 -11.72 4.40
C PHE A 77 2.74 -11.89 3.96
N ASP A 78 2.94 -12.41 2.75
CA ASP A 78 4.28 -12.64 2.19
C ASP A 78 5.02 -11.33 1.92
N CYS A 79 4.32 -10.33 1.41
CA CYS A 79 4.81 -8.97 1.29
C CYS A 79 3.67 -7.96 1.20
N GLY A 80 4.04 -6.67 1.30
CA GLY A 80 3.16 -5.55 1.07
C GLY A 80 3.73 -4.57 0.05
N ILE A 81 2.86 -3.89 -0.67
CA ILE A 81 3.23 -2.84 -1.60
C ILE A 81 2.53 -1.55 -1.18
N MET A 82 3.29 -0.49 -0.98
CA MET A 82 2.75 0.85 -0.77
C MET A 82 2.98 1.72 -2.00
N ILE A 83 1.91 2.22 -2.57
CA ILE A 83 1.91 3.12 -3.73
C ILE A 83 1.88 4.55 -3.22
N SER A 84 3.03 5.20 -3.21
CA SER A 84 3.18 6.58 -2.73
C SER A 84 4.54 7.17 -3.08
N ALA A 85 4.57 8.46 -3.41
CA ALA A 85 5.79 9.27 -3.49
C ALA A 85 5.96 10.22 -2.28
N SER A 86 5.37 9.87 -1.12
CA SER A 86 5.49 10.66 0.11
C SER A 86 4.97 12.09 -0.06
N HIS A 87 5.83 13.09 0.18
CA HIS A 87 5.54 14.53 0.12
C HIS A 87 5.80 15.17 -1.26
N ASN A 88 6.19 14.39 -2.26
CA ASN A 88 6.40 14.89 -3.62
C ASN A 88 5.10 15.44 -4.22
N PRO A 89 5.18 16.30 -5.25
CA PRO A 89 4.01 16.78 -5.98
C PRO A 89 3.11 15.62 -6.47
N TYR A 90 1.83 15.89 -6.65
CA TYR A 90 0.82 14.87 -6.96
C TYR A 90 1.08 14.05 -8.23
N TYR A 91 1.81 14.62 -9.18
CA TYR A 91 2.14 13.97 -10.46
C TYR A 91 3.29 12.96 -10.34
N ASP A 92 4.04 12.98 -9.25
CA ASP A 92 4.99 11.91 -8.93
C ASP A 92 4.27 10.73 -8.27
N ASN A 93 4.84 9.54 -8.39
CA ASN A 93 4.43 8.37 -7.63
C ASN A 93 5.59 7.37 -7.51
N GLY A 94 5.44 6.39 -6.64
CA GLY A 94 6.45 5.38 -6.39
C GLY A 94 5.86 4.10 -5.81
N LEU A 95 6.63 3.04 -5.90
CA LEU A 95 6.30 1.75 -5.31
C LEU A 95 7.32 1.43 -4.21
N LYS A 96 6.85 1.09 -3.02
CA LYS A 96 7.67 0.64 -1.90
C LYS A 96 7.24 -0.77 -1.56
N VAL A 97 8.15 -1.73 -1.72
CA VAL A 97 7.90 -3.11 -1.37
C VAL A 97 8.37 -3.37 0.05
N ILE A 98 7.52 -4.01 0.83
CA ILE A 98 7.70 -4.31 2.26
C ILE A 98 7.67 -5.82 2.40
N ASN A 99 8.72 -6.41 2.98
CA ASN A 99 8.82 -7.85 3.19
C ASN A 99 7.84 -8.36 4.28
N GLY A 100 7.70 -9.68 4.41
CA GLY A 100 6.78 -10.31 5.37
C GLY A 100 7.04 -9.92 6.86
N LYS A 101 8.21 -9.37 7.17
CA LYS A 101 8.54 -8.85 8.51
C LYS A 101 8.13 -7.39 8.71
N GLY A 102 7.55 -6.76 7.69
CA GLY A 102 7.15 -5.35 7.74
C GLY A 102 8.29 -4.36 7.51
N HIS A 103 9.42 -4.80 6.98
CA HIS A 103 10.58 -3.96 6.66
C HIS A 103 10.68 -3.71 5.16
N LYS A 104 11.54 -2.76 4.77
CA LYS A 104 11.89 -2.57 3.36
C LYS A 104 12.39 -3.89 2.77
N LEU A 105 12.05 -4.15 1.50
CA LEU A 105 12.51 -5.32 0.77
C LEU A 105 14.05 -5.38 0.75
N GLU A 106 14.59 -6.58 0.73
CA GLU A 106 16.02 -6.85 0.67
C GLU A 106 16.60 -6.39 -0.70
N ALA A 107 17.78 -5.76 -0.68
CA ALA A 107 18.39 -5.18 -1.88
C ALA A 107 18.59 -6.20 -3.02
N GLU A 108 18.96 -7.43 -2.69
CA GLU A 108 19.12 -8.51 -3.67
C GLU A 108 17.83 -8.84 -4.44
N ILE A 109 16.66 -8.66 -3.79
CA ILE A 109 15.38 -8.90 -4.44
C ILE A 109 15.00 -7.66 -5.26
N GLU A 110 15.29 -6.45 -4.77
CA GLU A 110 15.12 -5.21 -5.53
C GLU A 110 15.88 -5.26 -6.85
N GLU A 111 17.15 -5.65 -6.84
CA GLU A 111 18.01 -5.82 -8.04
C GLU A 111 17.41 -6.82 -9.05
N LYS A 112 16.83 -7.92 -8.57
CA LYS A 112 16.16 -8.90 -9.45
C LYS A 112 14.88 -8.35 -10.06
N ILE A 113 14.13 -7.53 -9.32
CA ILE A 113 12.92 -6.84 -9.82
C ILE A 113 13.35 -5.86 -10.92
N GLU A 114 14.37 -5.05 -10.69
CA GLU A 114 14.88 -4.08 -11.66
C GLU A 114 15.35 -4.77 -12.95
N ALA A 115 16.14 -5.82 -12.83
CA ALA A 115 16.59 -6.61 -13.98
C ALA A 115 15.40 -7.20 -14.77
N TYR A 116 14.35 -7.64 -14.11
CA TYR A 116 13.15 -8.15 -14.78
C TYR A 116 12.32 -7.03 -15.44
N ILE A 117 12.23 -5.85 -14.83
CA ILE A 117 11.57 -4.70 -15.43
C ILE A 117 12.26 -4.28 -16.73
N ASP A 118 13.58 -4.25 -16.72
CA ASP A 118 14.41 -3.84 -17.86
C ASP A 118 14.47 -4.89 -18.99
N SER A 119 14.11 -6.14 -18.68
CA SER A 119 14.03 -7.19 -19.72
C SER A 119 12.93 -6.87 -20.73
N PRO A 120 13.19 -7.00 -22.04
CA PRO A 120 12.17 -6.79 -23.08
C PRO A 120 11.08 -7.87 -23.07
N GLU A 121 11.36 -9.04 -22.51
CA GLU A 121 10.48 -10.20 -22.51
C GLU A 121 9.93 -10.50 -21.10
N ASP A 122 8.68 -10.93 -21.03
CA ASP A 122 8.08 -11.52 -19.84
C ASP A 122 8.35 -13.05 -19.88
N THR A 123 9.41 -13.47 -19.21
CA THR A 123 9.83 -14.88 -19.18
C THR A 123 9.23 -15.68 -18.03
N LEU A 124 8.51 -15.05 -17.11
CA LEU A 124 7.92 -15.71 -15.96
C LEU A 124 6.64 -16.48 -16.35
N PRO A 125 6.40 -17.66 -15.77
CA PRO A 125 5.21 -18.43 -16.08
C PRO A 125 3.94 -17.68 -15.62
N MET A 126 2.86 -17.80 -16.38
CA MET A 126 1.54 -17.34 -15.97
C MET A 126 0.76 -18.44 -15.28
N ALA A 127 0.02 -18.07 -14.24
CA ALA A 127 -0.94 -18.96 -13.62
C ALA A 127 -2.11 -19.26 -14.57
N THR A 128 -2.65 -20.46 -14.49
CA THR A 128 -3.78 -20.88 -15.32
C THR A 128 -4.87 -21.53 -14.46
N ARG A 129 -6.11 -21.46 -14.93
CA ARG A 129 -7.27 -22.10 -14.29
C ARG A 129 -7.41 -21.67 -12.82
N GLU A 130 -7.55 -22.64 -11.91
CA GLU A 130 -7.70 -22.45 -10.46
C GLU A 130 -6.47 -21.86 -9.76
N LYS A 131 -5.33 -21.81 -10.46
CA LYS A 131 -4.09 -21.19 -9.94
C LYS A 131 -4.06 -19.68 -10.13
N ILE A 132 -4.92 -19.11 -10.97
CA ILE A 132 -5.03 -17.64 -11.11
C ILE A 132 -5.40 -17.05 -9.75
N GLY A 133 -4.74 -15.96 -9.39
CA GLY A 133 -5.02 -15.24 -8.14
C GLY A 133 -6.32 -14.42 -8.20
N CYS A 134 -6.77 -13.96 -7.08
CA CYS A 134 -7.93 -13.08 -6.97
C CYS A 134 -7.61 -11.79 -6.22
N THR A 135 -8.46 -10.78 -6.40
CA THR A 135 -8.41 -9.53 -5.65
C THR A 135 -9.47 -9.55 -4.55
N VAL A 136 -9.07 -9.20 -3.34
CA VAL A 136 -9.91 -9.18 -2.14
C VAL A 136 -9.95 -7.77 -1.56
N ASP A 137 -11.14 -7.24 -1.31
CA ASP A 137 -11.27 -6.02 -0.50
C ASP A 137 -10.88 -6.31 0.95
N TYR A 138 -9.86 -5.62 1.44
CA TYR A 138 -9.31 -5.87 2.78
C TYR A 138 -9.29 -4.60 3.66
N ALA A 139 -10.31 -3.78 3.55
CA ALA A 139 -10.46 -2.56 4.37
C ALA A 139 -10.39 -2.86 5.88
N ILE A 140 -10.71 -4.10 6.31
CA ILE A 140 -10.61 -4.52 7.71
C ILE A 140 -9.18 -4.42 8.26
N GLY A 141 -8.16 -4.66 7.44
CA GLY A 141 -6.76 -4.51 7.85
C GLY A 141 -6.43 -3.08 8.29
N ARG A 142 -7.00 -2.08 7.61
CA ARG A 142 -6.89 -0.67 8.03
C ARG A 142 -7.56 -0.42 9.38
N HIS A 143 -8.70 -1.01 9.64
CA HIS A 143 -9.38 -0.89 10.94
C HIS A 143 -8.57 -1.53 12.08
N ARG A 144 -7.91 -2.65 11.81
CA ARG A 144 -6.98 -3.27 12.79
C ARG A 144 -5.79 -2.37 13.09
N TYR A 145 -5.24 -1.70 12.09
CA TYR A 145 -4.18 -0.71 12.31
C TYR A 145 -4.66 0.46 13.18
N ILE A 146 -5.86 0.98 12.96
CA ILE A 146 -6.48 2.01 13.81
C ILE A 146 -6.60 1.49 15.25
N GLY A 147 -7.11 0.28 15.45
CA GLY A 147 -7.21 -0.35 16.77
C GLY A 147 -5.85 -0.50 17.45
N TYR A 148 -4.83 -0.88 16.70
CA TYR A 148 -3.45 -0.93 17.20
C TYR A 148 -2.96 0.45 17.66
N LEU A 149 -3.15 1.49 16.86
CA LEU A 149 -2.76 2.86 17.26
C LEU A 149 -3.47 3.31 18.54
N MET A 150 -4.74 3.00 18.67
CA MET A 150 -5.50 3.29 19.90
C MET A 150 -4.93 2.55 21.11
N SER A 151 -4.47 1.31 20.94
CA SER A 151 -3.91 0.50 22.02
C SER A 151 -2.56 1.03 22.55
N LEU A 152 -1.87 1.86 21.78
CA LEU A 152 -0.61 2.50 22.19
C LEU A 152 -0.83 3.67 23.17
N ALA A 153 -2.04 4.19 23.25
CA ALA A 153 -2.36 5.31 24.13
C ALA A 153 -2.42 4.83 25.59
N THR A 154 -1.55 5.37 26.42
CA THR A 154 -1.50 5.08 27.87
C THR A 154 -2.42 5.99 28.69
N ARG A 155 -3.03 6.99 28.08
CA ARG A 155 -3.89 7.99 28.72
C ARG A 155 -5.09 8.32 27.86
N SER A 156 -6.20 8.71 28.49
CA SER A 156 -7.35 9.28 27.80
C SER A 156 -7.02 10.67 27.25
N PHE A 157 -7.50 10.96 26.04
CA PHE A 157 -7.41 12.29 25.44
C PHE A 157 -8.68 13.13 25.69
N LYS A 158 -9.55 12.69 26.61
CA LYS A 158 -10.73 13.48 27.02
C LYS A 158 -10.29 14.87 27.49
N ASN A 159 -10.95 15.91 26.99
CA ASN A 159 -10.65 17.32 27.22
C ASN A 159 -9.35 17.84 26.54
N VAL A 160 -8.66 17.03 25.76
CA VAL A 160 -7.54 17.48 24.93
C VAL A 160 -8.08 18.01 23.60
N ARG A 161 -7.56 19.15 23.15
CA ARG A 161 -7.83 19.71 21.83
C ARG A 161 -6.65 19.37 20.92
N VAL A 162 -6.94 18.76 19.77
CA VAL A 162 -5.91 18.32 18.81
C VAL A 162 -6.17 18.98 17.46
N GLY A 163 -5.21 19.77 16.98
CA GLY A 163 -5.18 20.25 15.59
C GLY A 163 -4.48 19.20 14.71
N LEU A 164 -5.09 18.85 13.60
CA LEU A 164 -4.55 17.89 12.64
C LEU A 164 -4.48 18.57 11.28
N ASP A 165 -3.30 18.62 10.68
CA ASP A 165 -3.14 18.85 9.26
C ASP A 165 -2.82 17.53 8.57
N CYS A 166 -3.74 17.05 7.75
CA CYS A 166 -3.60 15.79 7.04
C CYS A 166 -3.06 15.95 5.62
N ALA A 167 -2.78 17.18 5.20
CA ALA A 167 -2.19 17.52 3.90
C ALA A 167 -2.86 16.81 2.70
N ASN A 168 -4.15 16.50 2.80
CA ASN A 168 -4.88 15.66 1.84
C ASN A 168 -4.18 14.32 1.53
N GLY A 169 -3.36 13.83 2.46
CA GLY A 169 -2.57 12.61 2.34
C GLY A 169 -3.28 11.36 2.84
N SER A 170 -2.61 10.23 2.78
CA SER A 170 -3.17 8.90 3.07
C SER A 170 -3.56 8.67 4.53
N SER A 171 -3.10 9.49 5.46
CA SER A 171 -3.43 9.41 6.89
C SER A 171 -4.73 10.12 7.27
N TYR A 172 -5.37 10.85 6.35
CA TYR A 172 -6.50 11.72 6.66
C TYR A 172 -7.63 11.03 7.46
N SER A 173 -8.04 9.84 7.07
CA SER A 173 -9.11 9.10 7.76
C SER A 173 -8.62 8.40 9.03
N VAL A 174 -7.36 7.95 9.04
CA VAL A 174 -6.76 7.22 10.17
C VAL A 174 -6.49 8.17 11.34
N ALA A 175 -5.82 9.30 11.08
CA ALA A 175 -5.40 10.22 12.14
C ALA A 175 -6.59 10.75 12.94
N LYS A 176 -7.60 11.28 12.25
CA LYS A 176 -8.80 11.80 12.93
C LYS A 176 -9.54 10.71 13.69
N GLY A 177 -9.72 9.53 13.07
CA GLY A 177 -10.43 8.41 13.68
C GLY A 177 -9.78 7.94 15.00
N VAL A 178 -8.45 7.89 15.07
CA VAL A 178 -7.73 7.50 16.28
C VAL A 178 -7.93 8.53 17.41
N PHE A 179 -7.71 9.81 17.15
CA PHE A 179 -7.83 10.84 18.18
C PHE A 179 -9.27 11.02 18.67
N ASP A 180 -10.26 10.95 17.77
CA ASP A 180 -11.68 10.99 18.15
C ASP A 180 -12.06 9.81 19.06
N ALA A 181 -11.61 8.60 18.71
CA ALA A 181 -11.85 7.40 19.49
C ALA A 181 -11.20 7.43 20.89
N LEU A 182 -10.04 8.11 21.01
CA LEU A 182 -9.35 8.33 22.29
C LEU A 182 -10.01 9.45 23.12
N GLY A 183 -11.03 10.11 22.60
CA GLY A 183 -11.81 11.14 23.30
C GLY A 183 -11.33 12.57 23.10
N ALA A 184 -10.41 12.82 22.16
CA ALA A 184 -9.95 14.17 21.84
C ALA A 184 -11.05 14.98 21.13
N LYS A 185 -10.99 16.30 21.28
CA LYS A 185 -11.71 17.24 20.41
C LYS A 185 -10.81 17.61 19.24
N THR A 186 -11.06 17.03 18.07
CA THR A 186 -10.20 17.21 16.88
C THR A 186 -10.67 18.37 16.00
N TYR A 187 -9.71 19.10 15.48
CA TYR A 187 -9.87 20.14 14.45
C TYR A 187 -8.93 19.77 13.31
N ALA A 188 -9.48 19.38 12.18
CA ALA A 188 -8.69 18.85 11.08
C ALA A 188 -8.84 19.69 9.81
N ILE A 189 -7.71 19.92 9.13
CA ILE A 189 -7.59 20.50 7.80
C ILE A 189 -6.91 19.49 6.86
N GLY A 190 -6.95 19.76 5.56
CA GLY A 190 -6.36 18.85 4.56
C GLY A 190 -7.04 17.47 4.56
N MET A 191 -8.38 17.44 4.68
CA MET A 191 -9.19 16.21 4.83
C MET A 191 -10.00 15.86 3.59
N GLU A 192 -9.85 16.60 2.49
CA GLU A 192 -10.64 16.46 1.27
C GLU A 192 -9.74 16.15 0.06
N PRO A 193 -9.11 14.96 0.03
CA PRO A 193 -8.24 14.58 -1.07
C PRO A 193 -9.05 14.43 -2.37
N ASN A 194 -8.58 15.07 -3.45
CA ASN A 194 -9.18 15.01 -4.78
C ASN A 194 -8.29 14.33 -5.83
N GLY A 195 -7.15 13.80 -5.43
CA GLY A 195 -6.19 13.09 -6.28
C GLY A 195 -5.06 13.96 -6.83
N ILE A 196 -5.17 15.30 -6.73
CA ILE A 196 -4.18 16.25 -7.24
C ILE A 196 -3.74 17.29 -6.20
N ASN A 197 -4.30 17.26 -5.00
CA ASN A 197 -4.06 18.23 -3.93
C ASN A 197 -3.31 17.67 -2.71
N ILE A 198 -2.62 16.55 -2.87
CA ILE A 198 -1.77 16.01 -1.79
C ILE A 198 -0.62 16.98 -1.52
N ASN A 199 -0.46 17.36 -0.24
CA ASN A 199 0.59 18.27 0.23
C ASN A 199 0.61 19.61 -0.54
N ASP A 200 -0.56 20.11 -0.94
CA ASP A 200 -0.76 21.37 -1.63
C ASP A 200 -1.25 22.40 -0.61
N GLY A 201 -0.42 23.46 -0.35
CA GLY A 201 -0.71 24.53 0.61
C GLY A 201 0.44 24.84 1.53
#